data_3257c1e7d5019f088c8dc02ec5ea23f2
#
_entry.id   3257c1e7d5019f088c8dc02ec5ea23f2
#
_cell.length_a   1.000
_cell.length_b   1.000
_cell.length_c   1.000
_cell.angle_alpha   90.00
_cell.angle_beta   90.00
_cell.angle_gamma   90.00
#
_symmetry.space_group_name_H-M   'P 1'
#
loop_
_entity.id
_entity.type
_entity.pdbx_description
1 polymer ?
#
loop_
_entity_poly.entity_id
_entity_poly.type
_entity_poly.pdbx_seq_one_letter_code
_entity_poly.pdbx_strand_id
1 'polypeptide(L)'
;MLAVQIYGKEEENVKQLALRLTDVVKSNMDFLSEQQKIQVLGPAPANISKINDIYRHVFYVKHGEYDVLVVVKDTLEETLRQWQPRQLSIQFDFDPVNIL
;
A
#
# COMPACT_ATOMS: atom_id res chain seq x y z
N MET A 1 -0.75 4.43 11.45
CA MET A 1 -1.20 4.29 10.06
C MET A 1 -0.01 3.98 9.16
N LEU A 2 -0.20 3.12 8.21
CA LEU A 2 0.83 2.78 7.22
C LEU A 2 0.39 3.31 5.87
N ALA A 3 1.23 4.11 5.23
CA ALA A 3 1.00 4.56 3.86
C ALA A 3 1.87 3.71 2.92
N VAL A 4 1.27 3.20 1.85
CA VAL A 4 1.97 2.44 0.82
C VAL A 4 1.84 3.21 -0.48
N GLN A 5 2.98 3.67 -1.01
CA GLN A 5 3.02 4.46 -2.24
C GLN A 5 3.65 3.64 -3.35
N ILE A 6 3.02 3.63 -4.50
CA ILE A 6 3.49 2.90 -5.66
C ILE A 6 3.78 3.90 -6.78
N TYR A 7 4.96 3.80 -7.37
CA TYR A 7 5.46 4.71 -8.40
C TYR A 7 5.76 3.94 -9.68
N GLY A 8 5.49 4.55 -10.82
CA GLY A 8 5.85 3.96 -12.10
C GLY A 8 5.56 4.88 -13.26
N LYS A 9 6.12 4.55 -14.41
CA LYS A 9 5.96 5.36 -15.63
C LYS A 9 4.63 5.11 -16.32
N GLU A 10 3.99 3.99 -16.04
CA GLU A 10 2.70 3.65 -16.64
C GLU A 10 1.63 3.55 -15.56
N GLU A 11 0.65 4.44 -15.64
CA GLU A 11 -0.38 4.56 -14.60
C GLU A 11 -1.15 3.26 -14.41
N GLU A 12 -1.47 2.55 -15.49
CA GLU A 12 -2.22 1.32 -15.39
C GLU A 12 -1.48 0.28 -14.56
N ASN A 13 -0.17 0.17 -14.74
CA ASN A 13 0.65 -0.77 -13.97
C ASN A 13 0.71 -0.37 -12.50
N VAL A 14 0.83 0.93 -12.22
CA VAL A 14 0.82 1.45 -10.85
C VAL A 14 -0.51 1.11 -10.18
N LYS A 15 -1.60 1.38 -10.87
CA LYS A 15 -2.96 1.14 -10.36
C LYS A 15 -3.18 -0.35 -10.10
N GLN A 16 -2.80 -1.21 -11.03
CA GLN A 16 -2.99 -2.65 -10.89
C GLN A 16 -2.21 -3.21 -9.71
N LEU A 17 -0.96 -2.79 -9.54
CA LEU A 17 -0.18 -3.24 -8.39
C LEU A 17 -0.80 -2.77 -7.08
N ALA A 18 -1.27 -1.52 -7.03
CA ALA A 18 -1.91 -0.99 -5.83
C ALA A 18 -3.14 -1.82 -5.45
N LEU A 19 -3.97 -2.17 -6.44
CA LEU A 19 -5.15 -3.00 -6.20
C LEU A 19 -4.77 -4.40 -5.71
N ARG A 20 -3.75 -5.01 -6.31
CA ARG A 20 -3.30 -6.34 -5.90
C ARG A 20 -2.76 -6.34 -4.47
N LEU A 21 -2.01 -5.31 -4.11
CA LEU A 21 -1.47 -5.20 -2.76
C LEU A 21 -2.58 -5.01 -1.71
N THR A 22 -3.60 -4.21 -2.02
CA THR A 22 -4.74 -4.06 -1.09
C THR A 22 -5.50 -5.37 -0.94
N ASP A 23 -5.62 -6.15 -2.00
CA ASP A 23 -6.25 -7.47 -1.92
C ASP A 23 -5.46 -8.42 -1.03
N VAL A 24 -4.13 -8.37 -1.12
CA VAL A 24 -3.25 -9.18 -0.25
C VAL A 24 -3.49 -8.82 1.22
N VAL A 25 -3.56 -7.53 1.53
CA VAL A 25 -3.81 -7.09 2.91
C VAL A 25 -5.14 -7.63 3.41
N LYS A 26 -6.20 -7.44 2.62
CA LYS A 26 -7.54 -7.88 3.02
C LYS A 26 -7.62 -9.38 3.21
N SER A 27 -7.01 -10.15 2.31
CA SER A 27 -7.06 -11.61 2.37
C SER A 27 -6.24 -12.18 3.52
N ASN A 28 -5.05 -11.62 3.77
CA ASN A 28 -4.15 -12.17 4.79
C ASN A 28 -4.54 -11.76 6.21
N MET A 29 -5.33 -10.70 6.36
CA MET A 29 -5.74 -10.21 7.67
C MET A 29 -7.18 -10.52 8.02
N ASP A 30 -7.81 -11.40 7.25
CA ASP A 30 -9.21 -11.76 7.44
C ASP A 30 -9.47 -12.52 8.76
N PHE A 31 -8.42 -13.10 9.34
CA PHE A 31 -8.55 -13.83 10.59
C PHE A 31 -8.72 -12.93 11.84
N LEU A 32 -8.52 -11.62 11.68
CA LEU A 32 -8.65 -10.70 12.80
C LEU A 32 -10.12 -10.53 13.21
N SER A 33 -10.36 -10.36 14.52
CA SER A 33 -11.70 -10.12 15.02
C SER A 33 -12.24 -8.77 14.51
N GLU A 34 -13.55 -8.57 14.60
CA GLU A 34 -14.17 -7.31 14.16
C GLU A 34 -13.55 -6.08 14.83
N GLN A 35 -13.15 -6.24 16.10
CA GLN A 35 -12.56 -5.14 16.87
C GLN A 35 -11.11 -4.87 16.48
N GLN A 36 -10.47 -5.82 15.81
CA GLN A 36 -9.07 -5.73 15.42
C GLN A 36 -8.89 -5.64 13.91
N LYS A 37 -9.98 -5.51 13.16
CA LYS A 37 -9.89 -5.46 11.71
C LYS A 37 -9.11 -4.26 11.24
N ILE A 38 -8.33 -4.48 10.21
CA ILE A 38 -7.57 -3.46 9.54
C ILE A 38 -8.51 -2.69 8.63
N GLN A 39 -8.39 -1.37 8.65
CA GLN A 39 -9.10 -0.50 7.71
C GLN A 39 -8.15 -0.14 6.58
N VAL A 40 -8.59 -0.39 5.33
CA VAL A 40 -7.82 -0.05 4.14
C VAL A 40 -8.52 1.09 3.42
N LEU A 41 -7.79 2.18 3.18
CA LEU A 41 -8.29 3.36 2.48
C LEU A 41 -7.57 3.50 1.14
N GLY A 42 -8.33 3.56 0.06
CA GLY A 42 -7.80 3.59 -1.28
C GLY A 42 -7.75 2.20 -1.89
N PRO A 43 -6.98 1.98 -2.96
CA PRO A 43 -5.98 2.90 -3.53
C PRO A 43 -6.58 4.02 -4.36
N ALA A 44 -5.84 5.11 -4.46
CA ALA A 44 -6.22 6.27 -5.26
C ALA A 44 -4.96 6.98 -5.73
N PRO A 45 -5.07 7.80 -6.80
CA PRO A 45 -3.95 8.67 -7.17
C PRO A 45 -3.58 9.58 -6.00
N ALA A 46 -2.30 9.80 -5.79
CA ALA A 46 -1.84 10.74 -4.77
C ALA A 46 -2.22 12.17 -5.17
N ASN A 47 -2.13 13.11 -4.21
CA ASN A 47 -2.48 14.51 -4.47
C ASN A 47 -1.78 15.07 -5.69
N ILE A 48 -0.50 14.73 -5.86
CA ILE A 48 0.22 14.98 -7.10
C ILE A 48 0.46 13.61 -7.71
N SER A 49 -0.45 13.20 -8.61
CA SER A 49 -0.45 11.83 -9.13
C SER A 49 0.64 11.59 -10.17
N LYS A 50 1.21 12.67 -10.75
CA LYS A 50 2.24 12.54 -11.76
C LYS A 50 3.26 13.67 -11.60
N ILE A 51 4.53 13.29 -11.44
CA ILE A 51 5.66 14.22 -11.39
C ILE A 51 6.74 13.66 -12.31
N ASN A 52 7.20 14.49 -13.26
CA ASN A 52 8.28 14.11 -14.19
C ASN A 52 7.98 12.77 -14.90
N ASP A 53 6.74 12.61 -15.36
CA ASP A 53 6.25 11.40 -16.05
C ASP A 53 6.24 10.15 -15.16
N ILE A 54 6.25 10.34 -13.85
CA ILE A 54 6.10 9.24 -12.89
C ILE A 54 4.73 9.35 -12.24
N TYR A 55 3.91 8.32 -12.39
CA TYR A 55 2.61 8.24 -11.74
C TYR A 55 2.75 7.68 -10.34
N ARG A 56 1.92 8.15 -9.42
CA ARG A 56 1.95 7.72 -8.03
C ARG A 56 0.54 7.45 -7.53
N HIS A 57 0.35 6.24 -7.00
CA HIS A 57 -0.89 5.87 -6.32
C HIS A 57 -0.54 5.51 -4.88
N VAL A 58 -1.50 5.67 -3.99
CA VAL A 58 -1.29 5.45 -2.57
C VAL A 58 -2.50 4.76 -1.96
N PHE A 59 -2.26 3.86 -1.02
CA PHE A 59 -3.30 3.39 -0.13
C PHE A 59 -2.79 3.43 1.31
N TYR A 60 -3.72 3.47 2.24
CA TYR A 60 -3.42 3.56 3.66
C TYR A 60 -3.99 2.36 4.38
N VAL A 61 -3.24 1.87 5.37
CA VAL A 61 -3.69 0.80 6.25
C VAL A 61 -3.75 1.38 7.66
N LYS A 62 -4.92 1.33 8.28
CA LYS A 62 -5.12 1.89 9.63
C LYS A 62 -5.38 0.78 10.62
N HIS A 63 -4.69 0.85 11.75
CA HIS A 63 -4.91 -0.03 12.88
C HIS A 63 -4.39 0.64 14.14
N GLY A 64 -5.02 0.35 15.28
CA GLY A 64 -4.60 0.93 16.54
C GLY A 64 -3.27 0.40 17.08
N GLU A 65 -2.85 -0.77 16.63
CA GLU A 65 -1.61 -1.39 17.12
C GLU A 65 -0.54 -1.33 16.05
N TYR A 66 0.59 -0.73 16.40
CA TYR A 66 1.73 -0.58 15.50
C TYR A 66 2.26 -1.94 15.01
N ASP A 67 2.30 -2.93 15.91
CA ASP A 67 2.83 -4.25 15.55
C ASP A 67 2.04 -4.92 14.43
N VAL A 68 0.73 -4.66 14.35
CA VAL A 68 -0.10 -5.17 13.26
C VAL A 68 0.32 -4.53 11.94
N LEU A 69 0.60 -3.23 11.96
CA LEU A 69 1.07 -2.52 10.75
C LEU A 69 2.43 -3.04 10.29
N VAL A 70 3.31 -3.40 11.22
CA VAL A 70 4.60 -4.01 10.87
C VAL A 70 4.39 -5.35 10.17
N VAL A 71 3.47 -6.17 10.66
CA VAL A 71 3.14 -7.45 10.02
C VAL A 71 2.61 -7.21 8.60
N VAL A 72 1.75 -6.21 8.42
CA VAL A 72 1.24 -5.86 7.09
C VAL A 72 2.39 -5.50 6.16
N LYS A 73 3.28 -4.63 6.62
CA LYS A 73 4.44 -4.21 5.82
C LYS A 73 5.30 -5.41 5.43
N ASP A 74 5.62 -6.27 6.40
CA ASP A 74 6.46 -7.44 6.14
C ASP A 74 5.79 -8.39 5.14
N THR A 75 4.49 -8.58 5.25
CA THR A 75 3.73 -9.41 4.32
C THR A 75 3.79 -8.84 2.90
N LEU A 76 3.61 -7.53 2.77
CA LEU A 76 3.67 -6.87 1.47
C LEU A 76 5.07 -6.92 0.88
N GLU A 77 6.10 -6.73 1.70
CA GLU A 77 7.48 -6.81 1.22
C GLU A 77 7.80 -8.22 0.71
N GLU A 78 7.36 -9.25 1.42
CA GLU A 78 7.58 -10.63 0.98
C GLU A 78 6.83 -10.92 -0.32
N THR A 79 5.59 -10.43 -0.44
CA THR A 79 4.81 -10.58 -1.66
C THR A 79 5.51 -9.92 -2.85
N LEU A 80 6.03 -8.71 -2.65
CA LEU A 80 6.75 -7.98 -3.69
C LEU A 80 8.04 -8.69 -4.09
N ARG A 81 8.72 -9.31 -3.12
CA ARG A 81 9.92 -10.09 -3.41
C ARG A 81 9.61 -11.26 -4.33
N GLN A 82 8.46 -11.90 -4.13
CA GLN A 82 8.03 -13.02 -4.98
C GLN A 82 7.56 -12.57 -6.35
N TRP A 83 6.82 -11.45 -6.41
CA TRP A 83 6.25 -10.96 -7.66
C TRP A 83 7.26 -10.24 -8.55
N GLN A 84 8.23 -9.56 -7.95
CA GLN A 84 9.27 -8.81 -8.66
C GLN A 84 8.69 -7.89 -9.73
N PRO A 85 7.83 -6.93 -9.35
CA PRO A 85 7.23 -6.03 -10.34
C PRO A 85 8.31 -5.20 -11.02
N ARG A 86 8.25 -5.14 -12.36
CA ARG A 86 9.26 -4.44 -13.14
C ARG A 86 8.90 -2.97 -13.28
N GLN A 87 9.91 -2.10 -13.15
CA GLN A 87 9.77 -0.66 -13.38
C GLN A 87 8.76 -0.01 -12.45
N LEU A 88 8.51 -0.62 -11.30
CA LEU A 88 7.67 -0.08 -10.26
C LEU A 88 8.47 0.04 -8.98
N SER A 89 8.26 1.12 -8.26
CA SER A 89 8.90 1.36 -6.96
C SER A 89 7.82 1.47 -5.90
N ILE A 90 8.10 0.93 -4.72
CA ILE A 90 7.15 0.95 -3.62
C ILE A 90 7.83 1.55 -2.41
N GLN A 91 7.13 2.45 -1.72
CA GLN A 91 7.61 3.09 -0.51
C GLN A 91 6.61 2.90 0.60
N PHE A 92 7.10 2.53 1.78
CA PHE A 92 6.29 2.35 2.99
C PHE A 92 6.63 3.46 3.98
N ASP A 93 5.59 4.13 4.50
CA ASP A 93 5.75 5.16 5.52
C ASP A 93 4.80 4.89 6.67
N PHE A 94 5.37 4.74 7.89
CA PHE A 94 4.57 4.65 9.10
C PHE A 94 4.24 6.06 9.59
N ASP A 95 2.95 6.28 9.88
CA ASP A 95 2.46 7.55 10.44
C ASP A 95 2.94 8.76 9.64
N PRO A 96 2.64 8.82 8.34
CA PRO A 96 3.12 9.92 7.51
C PRO A 96 2.61 11.28 8.00
N VAL A 97 3.48 12.27 7.98
CA VAL A 97 3.18 13.62 8.48
C VAL A 97 2.25 14.35 7.52
N ASN A 98 2.45 14.19 6.23
CA ASN A 98 1.68 14.87 5.19
C ASN A 98 0.95 13.85 4.33
N ILE A 99 -0.28 13.55 4.71
CA ILE A 99 -1.11 12.58 4.00
C ILE A 99 -2.15 13.24 3.10
N LEU A 100 -2.12 14.54 3.04
CA LEU A 100 -3.04 15.31 2.21
C LEU A 100 -2.45 15.65 0.85
#